data_d91457e8cb7d74801d577054677f124b
#
_entry.id   d91457e8cb7d74801d577054677f124b
#
_cell.length_a   1.000
_cell.length_b   1.000
_cell.length_c   1.000
_cell.angle_alpha   90.00
_cell.angle_beta   90.00
_cell.angle_gamma   90.00
#
_symmetry.space_group_name_H-M   'P 1'
#
loop_
_entity.id
_entity.type
_entity.pdbx_description
1 polymer ?
#
loop_
_entity_poly.entity_id
_entity_poly.type
_entity_poly.pdbx_seq_one_letter_code
_entity_poly.pdbx_strand_id
1 'polypeptide(L)'
;MSEEKVLIFDTTLRDGEQAPGASLSITEKLEIARQLAVLGVDIIEAGFPVSSPAQFEATRLVAEQIRGPVIAALARASHDDIEAAGKAIAPAKNRRIHTFIATSPIHMQYKLKKKPDEVLKMAVEAVQHAKTFVDDVEFSPEDACRSEFSFLVEILAAVIEAGATTLNIPDTVGYILPYEYGRMIARLRAEVPGIGACTISTHCHNDLGMAVANSLAAVRNGARQVECTVNGLGERAGNAALEEIVMAICTRPDFFSSEGLSSLSTNIKTTEISRTSQLVSRLTGFVIQPNKAIVGANAFAHEAGVHVDGVLKERSTYEIMTPESIGLGGSRVVLGRHTGRHGFKDRCEQLGFRLTEAEIEQAYGRFLELADKKKEVFDEDLMAIINDEVRAVEQIYELQYLHVACGTGTLPTASVRMRCRDQVTTAAACGDGPVDAAYEAIRQATGLSPKLENYSIRAVTGGKEALGEATVRIREDGKKFIGRGISTDIIEASAKAYVDAINRMVSAKNRGEEDGPKVQL
;
A
#
# COMPACT_ATOMS: atom_id res chain seq x y z
N MET A 1 -10.27 -33.20 -8.84
CA MET A 1 -10.29 -33.01 -7.37
C MET A 1 -11.26 -31.89 -7.11
N SER A 2 -12.12 -31.95 -6.08
CA SER A 2 -13.02 -30.86 -5.73
C SER A 2 -12.19 -29.67 -5.21
N GLU A 3 -12.53 -28.48 -5.65
CA GLU A 3 -11.94 -27.24 -5.15
C GLU A 3 -12.66 -26.85 -3.86
N GLU A 4 -11.90 -26.60 -2.79
CA GLU A 4 -12.44 -26.11 -1.52
C GLU A 4 -12.14 -24.63 -1.35
N LYS A 5 -13.10 -23.89 -0.82
CA LYS A 5 -12.95 -22.46 -0.55
C LYS A 5 -12.40 -22.21 0.84
N VAL A 6 -11.44 -21.27 0.94
CA VAL A 6 -11.03 -20.64 2.19
C VAL A 6 -11.71 -19.29 2.24
N LEU A 7 -12.61 -19.11 3.20
CA LEU A 7 -13.35 -17.87 3.41
C LEU A 7 -12.42 -16.81 4.02
N ILE A 8 -12.48 -15.63 3.49
CA ILE A 8 -11.75 -14.46 4.01
C ILE A 8 -12.70 -13.60 4.85
N PHE A 9 -12.43 -13.59 6.14
CA PHE A 9 -13.10 -12.75 7.12
C PHE A 9 -12.25 -11.53 7.38
N ASP A 10 -12.69 -10.37 6.89
CA ASP A 10 -11.97 -9.11 7.09
C ASP A 10 -12.44 -8.43 8.38
N THR A 11 -11.52 -8.20 9.30
CA THR A 11 -11.75 -7.48 10.55
C THR A 11 -11.05 -6.10 10.60
N THR A 12 -10.71 -5.52 9.44
CA THR A 12 -10.08 -4.18 9.35
C THR A 12 -10.92 -3.12 10.07
N LEU A 13 -12.25 -3.19 9.96
CA LEU A 13 -13.18 -2.20 10.54
C LEU A 13 -13.48 -2.43 12.03
N ARG A 14 -12.98 -3.52 12.62
CA ARG A 14 -13.14 -3.82 14.05
C ARG A 14 -11.77 -3.93 14.74
N ASP A 15 -11.00 -5.01 14.49
CA ASP A 15 -9.69 -5.22 15.12
C ASP A 15 -8.62 -4.30 14.52
N GLY A 16 -8.67 -4.10 13.20
CA GLY A 16 -7.79 -3.17 12.52
C GLY A 16 -7.89 -1.74 13.05
N GLU A 17 -9.12 -1.27 13.34
CA GLU A 17 -9.37 0.06 13.91
C GLU A 17 -8.88 0.20 15.37
N GLN A 18 -8.65 -0.91 16.07
CA GLN A 18 -8.10 -0.90 17.43
C GLN A 18 -6.60 -0.58 17.46
N ALA A 19 -5.92 -0.54 16.32
CA ALA A 19 -4.55 -0.04 16.23
C ALA A 19 -4.49 1.42 16.72
N PRO A 20 -3.58 1.76 17.67
CA PRO A 20 -3.47 3.13 18.15
C PRO A 20 -3.24 4.13 17.02
N GLY A 21 -4.18 5.04 16.81
CA GLY A 21 -4.14 6.05 15.74
C GLY A 21 -4.91 5.70 14.46
N ALA A 22 -5.51 4.50 14.35
CA ALA A 22 -6.28 4.05 13.18
C ALA A 22 -7.78 4.34 13.25
N SER A 23 -8.22 5.23 14.14
CA SER A 23 -9.64 5.55 14.30
C SER A 23 -10.26 6.07 13.00
N LEU A 24 -11.40 5.49 12.63
CA LEU A 24 -12.14 5.80 11.41
C LEU A 24 -13.46 6.51 11.72
N SER A 25 -13.81 7.50 10.93
CA SER A 25 -15.15 8.07 10.92
C SER A 25 -16.15 7.08 10.30
N ILE A 26 -17.44 7.29 10.52
CA ILE A 26 -18.52 6.48 9.93
C ILE A 26 -18.42 6.45 8.39
N THR A 27 -18.11 7.58 7.78
CA THR A 27 -17.98 7.70 6.32
C THR A 27 -16.80 6.89 5.78
N GLU A 28 -15.65 6.96 6.45
CA GLU A 28 -14.44 6.20 6.10
C GLU A 28 -14.64 4.69 6.26
N LYS A 29 -15.30 4.25 7.34
CA LYS A 29 -15.69 2.84 7.51
C LYS A 29 -16.55 2.35 6.34
N LEU A 30 -17.51 3.16 5.92
CA LEU A 30 -18.39 2.79 4.80
C LEU A 30 -17.63 2.76 3.47
N GLU A 31 -16.66 3.66 3.25
CA GLU A 31 -15.80 3.66 2.06
C GLU A 31 -14.94 2.39 2.02
N ILE A 32 -14.32 2.02 3.13
CA ILE A 32 -13.54 0.77 3.24
C ILE A 32 -14.46 -0.45 3.04
N ALA A 33 -15.63 -0.50 3.67
CA ALA A 33 -16.57 -1.61 3.53
C ALA A 33 -17.01 -1.84 2.07
N ARG A 34 -17.23 -0.76 1.31
CA ARG A 34 -17.53 -0.85 -0.13
C ARG A 34 -16.37 -1.44 -0.92
N GLN A 35 -15.13 -1.01 -0.61
CA GLN A 35 -13.96 -1.55 -1.29
C GLN A 35 -13.70 -3.01 -0.90
N LEU A 36 -13.92 -3.41 0.34
CA LEU A 36 -13.84 -4.81 0.77
C LEU A 36 -14.85 -5.70 0.03
N ALA A 37 -16.07 -5.21 -0.19
CA ALA A 37 -17.07 -5.92 -1.01
C ALA A 37 -16.63 -6.03 -2.49
N VAL A 38 -16.01 -5.00 -3.06
CA VAL A 38 -15.42 -5.03 -4.42
C VAL A 38 -14.25 -6.00 -4.50
N LEU A 39 -13.38 -6.03 -3.48
CA LEU A 39 -12.27 -6.97 -3.33
C LEU A 39 -12.76 -8.42 -3.30
N GLY A 40 -13.97 -8.65 -2.79
CA GLY A 40 -14.60 -9.96 -2.76
C GLY A 40 -14.36 -10.72 -1.45
N VAL A 41 -14.21 -10.03 -0.32
CA VAL A 41 -14.18 -10.69 0.99
C VAL A 41 -15.51 -11.40 1.27
N ASP A 42 -15.46 -12.51 1.96
CA ASP A 42 -16.65 -13.32 2.25
C ASP A 42 -17.42 -12.74 3.43
N ILE A 43 -16.71 -12.27 4.45
CA ILE A 43 -17.29 -11.69 5.67
C ILE A 43 -16.59 -10.36 5.98
N ILE A 44 -17.36 -9.35 6.39
CA ILE A 44 -16.87 -8.07 6.92
C ILE A 44 -17.32 -7.95 8.36
N GLU A 45 -16.38 -7.91 9.29
CA GLU A 45 -16.67 -7.57 10.69
C GLU A 45 -16.74 -6.04 10.82
N ALA A 46 -17.95 -5.53 10.85
CA ALA A 46 -18.23 -4.09 10.69
C ALA A 46 -17.93 -3.26 11.95
N GLY A 47 -17.84 -3.89 13.10
CA GLY A 47 -17.54 -3.19 14.36
C GLY A 47 -17.95 -3.94 15.63
N PHE A 48 -17.90 -3.19 16.74
CA PHE A 48 -18.32 -3.62 18.07
C PHE A 48 -19.44 -2.69 18.59
N PRO A 49 -20.70 -2.96 18.24
CA PRO A 49 -21.82 -2.03 18.40
C PRO A 49 -22.05 -1.49 19.82
N VAL A 50 -21.83 -2.32 20.84
CA VAL A 50 -22.06 -1.91 22.25
C VAL A 50 -21.04 -0.87 22.73
N SER A 51 -19.89 -0.76 22.09
CA SER A 51 -18.78 0.08 22.57
C SER A 51 -19.11 1.59 22.54
N SER A 52 -19.93 2.04 21.58
CA SER A 52 -20.42 3.42 21.54
C SER A 52 -21.59 3.58 20.54
N PRO A 53 -22.40 4.65 20.67
CA PRO A 53 -23.45 4.97 19.69
C PRO A 53 -22.89 5.14 18.27
N ALA A 54 -21.68 5.68 18.11
CA ALA A 54 -21.03 5.84 16.81
C ALA A 54 -20.67 4.49 16.17
N GLN A 55 -20.18 3.54 16.96
CA GLN A 55 -19.90 2.17 16.50
C GLN A 55 -21.17 1.42 16.12
N PHE A 56 -22.24 1.59 16.89
CA PHE A 56 -23.55 1.02 16.56
C PHE A 56 -24.03 1.56 15.21
N GLU A 57 -24.02 2.88 15.04
CA GLU A 57 -24.51 3.52 13.79
C GLU A 57 -23.62 3.17 12.58
N ALA A 58 -22.31 3.14 12.75
CA ALA A 58 -21.39 2.71 11.68
C ALA A 58 -21.69 1.27 11.23
N THR A 59 -21.82 0.34 12.17
CA THR A 59 -22.16 -1.06 11.89
C THR A 59 -23.53 -1.17 11.21
N ARG A 60 -24.53 -0.41 11.66
CA ARG A 60 -25.87 -0.37 11.07
C ARG A 60 -25.85 0.12 9.63
N LEU A 61 -25.10 1.18 9.34
CA LEU A 61 -24.98 1.71 7.97
C LEU A 61 -24.24 0.75 7.04
N VAL A 62 -23.20 0.08 7.52
CA VAL A 62 -22.53 -0.99 6.75
C VAL A 62 -23.51 -2.11 6.44
N ALA A 63 -24.29 -2.57 7.43
CA ALA A 63 -25.31 -3.61 7.26
C ALA A 63 -26.41 -3.20 6.28
N GLU A 64 -26.79 -1.92 6.27
CA GLU A 64 -27.83 -1.37 5.39
C GLU A 64 -27.35 -1.21 3.94
N GLN A 65 -26.09 -0.81 3.72
CA GLN A 65 -25.61 -0.40 2.40
C GLN A 65 -24.76 -1.44 1.67
N ILE A 66 -24.06 -2.31 2.39
CA ILE A 66 -23.18 -3.30 1.76
C ILE A 66 -23.98 -4.53 1.34
N ARG A 67 -23.67 -5.06 0.16
CA ARG A 67 -24.30 -6.26 -0.41
C ARG A 67 -23.23 -7.22 -0.90
N GLY A 68 -23.50 -8.51 -0.80
CA GLY A 68 -22.59 -9.60 -1.17
C GLY A 68 -22.01 -10.30 0.06
N PRO A 69 -21.06 -9.70 0.76
CA PRO A 69 -20.48 -10.28 1.97
C PRO A 69 -21.51 -10.51 3.08
N VAL A 70 -21.18 -11.44 3.98
CA VAL A 70 -21.82 -11.55 5.30
C VAL A 70 -21.36 -10.37 6.15
N ILE A 71 -22.27 -9.70 6.84
CA ILE A 71 -21.93 -8.62 7.77
C ILE A 71 -21.94 -9.20 9.18
N ALA A 72 -20.77 -9.20 9.80
CA ALA A 72 -20.57 -9.66 11.17
C ALA A 72 -20.44 -8.47 12.14
N ALA A 73 -20.87 -8.69 13.37
CA ALA A 73 -20.66 -7.78 14.49
C ALA A 73 -20.15 -8.53 15.72
N LEU A 74 -19.15 -7.97 16.38
CA LEU A 74 -18.57 -8.53 17.59
C LEU A 74 -19.47 -8.27 18.80
N ALA A 75 -19.57 -9.26 19.70
CA ALA A 75 -20.28 -9.19 20.97
C ALA A 75 -19.54 -10.03 22.02
N ARG A 76 -19.34 -9.48 23.21
CA ARG A 76 -18.96 -10.29 24.38
C ARG A 76 -20.09 -11.28 24.71
N ALA A 77 -19.77 -12.32 25.45
CA ALA A 77 -20.76 -13.29 25.94
C ALA A 77 -21.66 -12.65 27.02
N SER A 78 -22.41 -11.61 26.65
CA SER A 78 -23.41 -10.93 27.46
C SER A 78 -24.66 -10.60 26.67
N HIS A 79 -25.82 -10.59 27.33
CA HIS A 79 -27.09 -10.33 26.65
C HIS A 79 -27.12 -8.96 25.96
N ASP A 80 -26.68 -7.91 26.63
CA ASP A 80 -26.70 -6.53 26.11
C ASP A 80 -25.84 -6.37 24.85
N ASP A 81 -24.63 -6.98 24.84
CA ASP A 81 -23.72 -6.93 23.70
C ASP A 81 -24.33 -7.63 22.48
N ILE A 82 -24.86 -8.84 22.70
CA ILE A 82 -25.48 -9.67 21.65
C ILE A 82 -26.72 -8.98 21.07
N GLU A 83 -27.54 -8.39 21.92
CA GLU A 83 -28.71 -7.62 21.51
C GLU A 83 -28.32 -6.39 20.68
N ALA A 84 -27.28 -5.65 21.11
CA ALA A 84 -26.75 -4.52 20.35
C ALA A 84 -26.21 -4.95 18.98
N ALA A 85 -25.44 -6.05 18.93
CA ALA A 85 -24.94 -6.62 17.68
C ALA A 85 -26.08 -7.06 16.75
N GLY A 86 -27.03 -7.83 17.27
CA GLY A 86 -28.20 -8.30 16.50
C GLY A 86 -29.03 -7.17 15.91
N LYS A 87 -29.27 -6.09 16.68
CA LYS A 87 -29.97 -4.90 16.21
C LYS A 87 -29.19 -4.14 15.14
N ALA A 88 -27.88 -3.97 15.34
CA ALA A 88 -27.05 -3.23 14.40
C ALA A 88 -26.96 -3.90 13.03
N ILE A 89 -26.84 -5.24 12.97
CA ILE A 89 -26.74 -5.97 11.70
C ILE A 89 -28.10 -6.38 11.12
N ALA A 90 -29.20 -6.10 11.78
CA ALA A 90 -30.55 -6.47 11.33
C ALA A 90 -30.87 -6.08 9.87
N PRO A 91 -30.40 -4.92 9.32
CA PRO A 91 -30.64 -4.55 7.92
C PRO A 91 -29.90 -5.42 6.89
N ALA A 92 -28.83 -6.16 7.28
CA ALA A 92 -28.09 -6.99 6.37
C ALA A 92 -28.87 -8.24 5.94
N LYS A 93 -28.73 -8.62 4.66
CA LYS A 93 -29.33 -9.86 4.14
C LYS A 93 -28.65 -11.09 4.72
N ASN A 94 -27.32 -11.10 4.67
CA ASN A 94 -26.46 -12.13 5.25
C ASN A 94 -25.79 -11.55 6.47
N ARG A 95 -26.00 -12.13 7.63
CA ARG A 95 -25.57 -11.54 8.90
C ARG A 95 -25.07 -12.59 9.85
N ARG A 96 -24.05 -12.23 10.64
CA ARG A 96 -23.42 -13.10 11.62
C ARG A 96 -23.22 -12.34 12.94
N ILE A 97 -23.47 -12.99 14.05
CA ILE A 97 -23.00 -12.52 15.36
C ILE A 97 -21.73 -13.29 15.69
N HIS A 98 -20.65 -12.56 15.96
CA HIS A 98 -19.39 -13.10 16.43
C HIS A 98 -19.31 -12.86 17.95
N THR A 99 -19.48 -13.92 18.75
CA THR A 99 -19.42 -13.81 20.22
C THR A 99 -18.18 -14.50 20.77
N PHE A 100 -17.63 -13.95 21.85
CA PHE A 100 -16.41 -14.46 22.45
C PHE A 100 -16.41 -14.39 23.98
N ILE A 101 -15.65 -15.30 24.59
CA ILE A 101 -15.31 -15.26 26.01
C ILE A 101 -13.93 -15.88 26.20
N ALA A 102 -13.14 -15.33 27.15
CA ALA A 102 -11.80 -15.82 27.42
C ALA A 102 -11.80 -17.19 28.11
N THR A 103 -10.91 -18.09 27.68
CA THR A 103 -10.83 -19.48 28.13
C THR A 103 -9.50 -19.87 28.74
N SER A 104 -8.46 -19.03 28.65
CA SER A 104 -7.18 -19.32 29.27
C SER A 104 -7.23 -19.12 30.80
N PRO A 105 -6.49 -19.93 31.58
CA PRO A 105 -6.45 -19.83 33.06
C PRO A 105 -6.12 -18.41 33.52
N ILE A 106 -5.18 -17.73 32.88
CA ILE A 106 -4.78 -16.37 33.21
C ILE A 106 -5.93 -15.35 33.03
N HIS A 107 -6.67 -15.46 31.92
CA HIS A 107 -7.81 -14.58 31.68
C HIS A 107 -9.00 -14.90 32.56
N MET A 108 -9.30 -16.17 32.79
CA MET A 108 -10.38 -16.57 33.72
C MET A 108 -10.12 -16.06 35.13
N GLN A 109 -8.86 -16.17 35.62
CA GLN A 109 -8.47 -15.74 36.94
C GLN A 109 -8.46 -14.23 37.14
N TYR A 110 -7.80 -13.49 36.22
CA TYR A 110 -7.51 -12.07 36.43
C TYR A 110 -8.49 -11.12 35.74
N LYS A 111 -8.96 -11.48 34.52
CA LYS A 111 -9.86 -10.66 33.70
C LYS A 111 -11.33 -10.93 34.05
N LEU A 112 -11.76 -12.18 33.97
CA LEU A 112 -13.16 -12.56 34.19
C LEU A 112 -13.50 -12.77 35.67
N LYS A 113 -12.55 -13.24 36.48
CA LYS A 113 -12.74 -13.67 37.88
C LYS A 113 -13.84 -14.73 38.00
N LYS A 114 -13.80 -15.72 37.07
CA LYS A 114 -14.77 -16.80 36.96
C LYS A 114 -14.09 -18.17 36.87
N LYS A 115 -14.82 -19.18 37.33
CA LYS A 115 -14.42 -20.58 37.20
C LYS A 115 -14.73 -21.12 35.80
N PRO A 116 -14.06 -22.20 35.36
CA PRO A 116 -14.31 -22.81 34.04
C PRO A 116 -15.79 -23.14 33.80
N ASP A 117 -16.48 -23.75 34.76
CA ASP A 117 -17.92 -24.10 34.66
C ASP A 117 -18.82 -22.88 34.42
N GLU A 118 -18.49 -21.73 35.04
CA GLU A 118 -19.22 -20.49 34.82
C GLU A 118 -18.97 -19.92 33.42
N VAL A 119 -17.72 -20.01 32.93
CA VAL A 119 -17.33 -19.57 31.57
C VAL A 119 -18.01 -20.46 30.53
N LEU A 120 -18.03 -21.78 30.74
CA LEU A 120 -18.74 -22.73 29.85
C LEU A 120 -20.23 -22.37 29.75
N LYS A 121 -20.88 -22.19 30.90
CA LYS A 121 -22.30 -21.80 30.94
C LYS A 121 -22.55 -20.48 30.19
N MET A 122 -21.73 -19.46 30.42
CA MET A 122 -21.85 -18.17 29.73
C MET A 122 -21.67 -18.31 28.24
N ALA A 123 -20.74 -19.14 27.75
CA ALA A 123 -20.51 -19.40 26.33
C ALA A 123 -21.75 -20.01 25.68
N VAL A 124 -22.34 -21.04 26.30
CA VAL A 124 -23.57 -21.71 25.81
C VAL A 124 -24.73 -20.72 25.78
N GLU A 125 -24.99 -19.99 26.86
CA GLU A 125 -26.06 -18.99 26.92
C GLU A 125 -25.87 -17.90 25.86
N ALA A 126 -24.63 -17.44 25.62
CA ALA A 126 -24.34 -16.44 24.62
C ALA A 126 -24.66 -16.93 23.20
N VAL A 127 -24.24 -18.15 22.83
CA VAL A 127 -24.53 -18.73 21.53
C VAL A 127 -26.05 -18.93 21.35
N GLN A 128 -26.73 -19.49 22.36
CA GLN A 128 -28.19 -19.64 22.32
C GLN A 128 -28.91 -18.30 22.16
N HIS A 129 -28.46 -17.28 22.86
CA HIS A 129 -29.04 -15.94 22.74
C HIS A 129 -28.77 -15.32 21.34
N ALA A 130 -27.54 -15.44 20.81
CA ALA A 130 -27.20 -14.99 19.47
C ALA A 130 -28.07 -15.67 18.40
N LYS A 131 -28.36 -16.96 18.56
CA LYS A 131 -29.26 -17.72 17.68
C LYS A 131 -30.69 -17.17 17.60
N THR A 132 -31.13 -16.39 18.56
CA THR A 132 -32.45 -15.73 18.49
C THR A 132 -32.48 -14.58 17.51
N PHE A 133 -31.31 -14.05 17.08
CA PHE A 133 -31.19 -12.95 16.12
C PHE A 133 -30.73 -13.40 14.74
N VAL A 134 -29.86 -14.42 14.67
CA VAL A 134 -29.24 -14.89 13.42
C VAL A 134 -29.11 -16.40 13.39
N ASP A 135 -29.08 -16.98 12.19
CA ASP A 135 -28.80 -18.42 12.04
C ASP A 135 -27.28 -18.71 12.00
N ASP A 136 -26.45 -17.74 11.68
CA ASP A 136 -25.00 -17.86 11.56
C ASP A 136 -24.33 -17.21 12.78
N VAL A 137 -23.75 -18.05 13.66
CA VAL A 137 -23.09 -17.62 14.91
C VAL A 137 -21.65 -18.12 14.91
N GLU A 138 -20.73 -17.20 15.03
CA GLU A 138 -19.31 -17.49 15.25
C GLU A 138 -18.96 -17.37 16.73
N PHE A 139 -18.25 -18.36 17.25
CA PHE A 139 -17.78 -18.36 18.63
C PHE A 139 -16.26 -18.40 18.69
N SER A 140 -15.67 -17.52 19.52
CA SER A 140 -14.24 -17.47 19.79
C SER A 140 -13.95 -17.75 21.27
N PRO A 141 -13.22 -18.83 21.61
CA PRO A 141 -12.60 -18.98 22.92
C PRO A 141 -11.36 -18.08 22.99
N GLU A 142 -11.53 -16.83 23.45
CA GLU A 142 -10.42 -15.86 23.50
C GLU A 142 -9.22 -16.45 24.25
N ASP A 143 -8.01 -16.22 23.68
CA ASP A 143 -6.74 -16.76 24.17
C ASP A 143 -6.68 -18.30 24.13
N ALA A 144 -7.24 -18.89 23.06
CA ALA A 144 -7.29 -20.32 22.85
C ALA A 144 -5.90 -20.99 22.89
N CYS A 145 -4.89 -20.32 22.35
CA CYS A 145 -3.53 -20.88 22.28
C CYS A 145 -2.85 -21.04 23.65
N ARG A 146 -3.37 -20.42 24.69
CA ARG A 146 -2.90 -20.58 26.10
C ARG A 146 -3.94 -21.23 27.01
N SER A 147 -5.03 -21.71 26.43
CA SER A 147 -6.08 -22.42 27.16
C SER A 147 -5.73 -23.88 27.36
N GLU A 148 -6.23 -24.48 28.43
CA GLU A 148 -6.14 -25.93 28.65
C GLU A 148 -6.87 -26.65 27.52
N PHE A 149 -6.18 -27.56 26.82
CA PHE A 149 -6.72 -28.22 25.64
C PHE A 149 -8.00 -29.01 25.90
N SER A 150 -8.10 -29.67 27.04
CA SER A 150 -9.30 -30.41 27.46
C SER A 150 -10.50 -29.45 27.63
N PHE A 151 -10.29 -28.29 28.19
CA PHE A 151 -11.34 -27.28 28.34
C PHE A 151 -11.76 -26.70 26.98
N LEU A 152 -10.82 -26.53 26.05
CA LEU A 152 -11.17 -26.13 24.68
C LEU A 152 -12.07 -27.17 24.00
N VAL A 153 -11.75 -28.46 24.11
CA VAL A 153 -12.60 -29.52 23.57
C VAL A 153 -13.99 -29.48 24.16
N GLU A 154 -14.10 -29.31 25.50
CA GLU A 154 -15.37 -29.26 26.21
C GLU A 154 -16.22 -28.05 25.78
N ILE A 155 -15.65 -26.85 25.81
CA ILE A 155 -16.40 -25.64 25.48
C ILE A 155 -16.81 -25.57 24.01
N LEU A 156 -15.94 -26.02 23.09
CA LEU A 156 -16.25 -26.07 21.67
C LEU A 156 -17.37 -27.06 21.37
N ALA A 157 -17.36 -28.24 21.99
CA ALA A 157 -18.46 -29.19 21.88
C ALA A 157 -19.78 -28.60 22.37
N ALA A 158 -19.78 -27.95 23.54
CA ALA A 158 -20.97 -27.36 24.13
C ALA A 158 -21.56 -26.21 23.28
N VAL A 159 -20.71 -25.36 22.70
CA VAL A 159 -21.20 -24.27 21.83
C VAL A 159 -21.68 -24.76 20.47
N ILE A 160 -21.14 -25.89 19.96
CA ILE A 160 -21.70 -26.57 18.77
C ILE A 160 -23.11 -27.05 19.06
N GLU A 161 -23.33 -27.71 20.18
CA GLU A 161 -24.68 -28.15 20.61
C GLU A 161 -25.62 -26.96 20.81
N ALA A 162 -25.12 -25.81 21.27
CA ALA A 162 -25.88 -24.58 21.40
C ALA A 162 -26.21 -23.91 20.05
N GLY A 163 -25.57 -24.33 18.94
CA GLY A 163 -25.88 -23.89 17.58
C GLY A 163 -24.84 -22.99 16.92
N ALA A 164 -23.60 -22.94 17.42
CA ALA A 164 -22.51 -22.27 16.73
C ALA A 164 -22.24 -22.92 15.35
N THR A 165 -22.06 -22.11 14.33
CA THR A 165 -21.80 -22.54 12.94
C THR A 165 -20.34 -22.40 12.55
N THR A 166 -19.62 -21.49 13.22
CA THR A 166 -18.20 -21.24 13.00
C THR A 166 -17.47 -21.20 14.36
N LEU A 167 -16.33 -21.84 14.41
CA LEU A 167 -15.47 -21.92 15.60
C LEU A 167 -14.14 -21.24 15.25
N ASN A 168 -13.93 -20.06 15.76
CA ASN A 168 -12.70 -19.32 15.55
C ASN A 168 -11.71 -19.63 16.68
N ILE A 169 -10.48 -19.95 16.33
CA ILE A 169 -9.43 -20.34 17.29
C ILE A 169 -8.37 -19.23 17.33
N PRO A 170 -8.44 -18.30 18.31
CA PRO A 170 -7.55 -17.14 18.28
C PRO A 170 -6.20 -17.39 18.98
N ASP A 171 -5.12 -16.97 18.30
CA ASP A 171 -3.83 -16.66 18.89
C ASP A 171 -3.82 -15.17 19.31
N THR A 172 -4.50 -14.89 20.40
CA THR A 172 -4.82 -13.53 20.86
C THR A 172 -3.59 -12.68 21.19
N VAL A 173 -2.48 -13.31 21.57
CA VAL A 173 -1.26 -12.62 21.97
C VAL A 173 -0.08 -12.85 21.03
N GLY A 174 -0.33 -13.46 19.86
CA GLY A 174 0.70 -13.70 18.85
C GLY A 174 1.86 -14.57 19.34
N TYR A 175 1.55 -15.60 20.13
CA TYR A 175 2.49 -16.37 20.93
C TYR A 175 2.86 -17.73 20.32
N ILE A 176 1.89 -18.37 19.62
CA ILE A 176 2.06 -19.75 19.16
C ILE A 176 2.94 -19.82 17.89
N LEU A 177 3.62 -20.94 17.68
CA LEU A 177 4.42 -21.17 16.48
C LEU A 177 3.64 -21.98 15.43
N PRO A 178 3.97 -21.85 14.13
CA PRO A 178 3.14 -22.43 13.05
C PRO A 178 2.92 -23.94 13.16
N TYR A 179 3.96 -24.70 13.48
CA TYR A 179 3.85 -26.17 13.64
C TYR A 179 2.94 -26.55 14.81
N GLU A 180 3.06 -25.84 15.92
CA GLU A 180 2.26 -26.05 17.13
C GLU A 180 0.79 -25.71 16.87
N TYR A 181 0.54 -24.57 16.21
CA TYR A 181 -0.80 -24.13 15.86
C TYR A 181 -1.50 -25.08 14.87
N GLY A 182 -0.79 -25.50 13.82
CA GLY A 182 -1.31 -26.49 12.88
C GLY A 182 -1.68 -27.81 13.56
N ARG A 183 -0.84 -28.30 14.48
CA ARG A 183 -1.15 -29.50 15.28
C ARG A 183 -2.36 -29.30 16.18
N MET A 184 -2.51 -28.11 16.80
CA MET A 184 -3.66 -27.80 17.63
C MET A 184 -4.96 -27.86 16.81
N ILE A 185 -5.00 -27.27 15.61
CA ILE A 185 -6.17 -27.34 14.72
C ILE A 185 -6.47 -28.78 14.31
N ALA A 186 -5.46 -29.56 13.93
CA ALA A 186 -5.64 -30.98 13.58
C ALA A 186 -6.23 -31.80 14.74
N ARG A 187 -5.74 -31.54 15.97
CA ARG A 187 -6.26 -32.22 17.17
C ARG A 187 -7.69 -31.79 17.50
N LEU A 188 -8.03 -30.52 17.41
CA LEU A 188 -9.40 -30.06 17.62
C LEU A 188 -10.36 -30.71 16.62
N ARG A 189 -9.97 -30.83 15.35
CA ARG A 189 -10.76 -31.53 14.34
C ARG A 189 -11.00 -33.02 14.67
N ALA A 190 -10.04 -33.65 15.31
CA ALA A 190 -10.12 -35.06 15.65
C ALA A 190 -10.87 -35.30 16.96
N GLU A 191 -10.75 -34.41 17.96
CA GLU A 191 -11.17 -34.65 19.31
C GLU A 191 -12.49 -33.96 19.71
N VAL A 192 -12.88 -32.85 19.03
CA VAL A 192 -14.12 -32.10 19.34
C VAL A 192 -15.33 -32.77 18.68
N PRO A 193 -16.31 -33.27 19.48
CA PRO A 193 -17.54 -33.83 18.94
C PRO A 193 -18.33 -32.81 18.09
N GLY A 194 -18.81 -33.24 16.93
CA GLY A 194 -19.65 -32.37 16.07
C GLY A 194 -18.91 -31.35 15.24
N ILE A 195 -17.60 -31.15 15.38
CA ILE A 195 -16.83 -30.09 14.71
C ILE A 195 -16.89 -30.17 13.17
N GLY A 196 -17.10 -31.36 12.62
CA GLY A 196 -17.23 -31.57 11.17
C GLY A 196 -18.45 -30.85 10.53
N ALA A 197 -19.41 -30.41 11.33
CA ALA A 197 -20.57 -29.63 10.86
C ALA A 197 -20.29 -28.12 10.89
N CYS A 198 -19.17 -27.68 11.47
CA CYS A 198 -18.82 -26.27 11.62
C CYS A 198 -17.63 -25.88 10.75
N THR A 199 -17.55 -24.61 10.41
CA THR A 199 -16.35 -24.02 9.83
C THR A 199 -15.33 -23.73 10.93
N ILE A 200 -14.09 -24.21 10.77
CA ILE A 200 -12.99 -23.80 11.65
C ILE A 200 -12.37 -22.53 11.08
N SER A 201 -12.33 -21.49 11.89
CA SER A 201 -11.71 -20.21 11.62
C SER A 201 -10.40 -20.05 12.40
N THR A 202 -9.52 -19.22 11.91
CA THR A 202 -8.27 -18.85 12.56
C THR A 202 -8.12 -17.34 12.64
N HIS A 203 -7.68 -16.85 13.80
CA HIS A 203 -7.38 -15.44 14.06
C HIS A 203 -6.01 -15.35 14.74
N CYS A 204 -5.07 -14.64 14.14
CA CYS A 204 -3.70 -14.61 14.65
C CYS A 204 -3.17 -13.18 14.73
N HIS A 205 -2.71 -12.79 15.94
CA HIS A 205 -1.90 -11.58 16.12
C HIS A 205 -0.44 -11.81 15.76
N ASN A 206 0.28 -10.72 15.47
CA ASN A 206 1.59 -10.76 14.82
C ASN A 206 2.77 -10.41 15.75
N ASP A 207 2.62 -10.58 17.06
CA ASP A 207 3.61 -10.15 18.05
C ASP A 207 4.99 -10.81 17.86
N LEU A 208 5.02 -12.08 17.45
CA LEU A 208 6.25 -12.77 17.07
C LEU A 208 6.53 -12.77 15.55
N GLY A 209 5.74 -12.04 14.75
CA GLY A 209 5.89 -12.03 13.29
C GLY A 209 5.39 -13.31 12.60
N MET A 210 4.52 -14.09 13.24
CA MET A 210 4.10 -15.42 12.76
C MET A 210 2.63 -15.48 12.34
N ALA A 211 1.87 -14.39 12.39
CA ALA A 211 0.42 -14.42 12.17
C ALA A 211 0.02 -15.05 10.84
N VAL A 212 0.65 -14.66 9.73
CA VAL A 212 0.38 -15.24 8.41
C VAL A 212 0.79 -16.71 8.35
N ALA A 213 1.96 -17.04 8.88
CA ALA A 213 2.46 -18.42 8.89
C ALA A 213 1.56 -19.34 9.75
N ASN A 214 1.09 -18.86 10.91
CA ASN A 214 0.14 -19.55 11.76
C ASN A 214 -1.19 -19.81 11.02
N SER A 215 -1.76 -18.78 10.41
CA SER A 215 -3.01 -18.89 9.67
C SER A 215 -2.91 -19.89 8.52
N LEU A 216 -1.83 -19.86 7.74
CA LEU A 216 -1.59 -20.83 6.66
C LEU A 216 -1.37 -22.25 7.19
N ALA A 217 -0.70 -22.41 8.35
CA ALA A 217 -0.57 -23.70 9.02
C ALA A 217 -1.93 -24.25 9.47
N ALA A 218 -2.82 -23.38 9.99
CA ALA A 218 -4.19 -23.77 10.34
C ALA A 218 -5.00 -24.20 9.10
N VAL A 219 -4.91 -23.44 8.00
CA VAL A 219 -5.57 -23.77 6.72
C VAL A 219 -5.09 -25.15 6.21
N ARG A 220 -3.79 -25.41 6.26
CA ARG A 220 -3.20 -26.72 5.90
C ARG A 220 -3.75 -27.85 6.74
N ASN A 221 -4.12 -27.59 7.99
CA ASN A 221 -4.65 -28.57 8.94
C ASN A 221 -6.18 -28.56 9.06
N GLY A 222 -6.87 -27.85 8.16
CA GLY A 222 -8.33 -27.97 7.97
C GLY A 222 -9.16 -26.78 8.42
N ALA A 223 -8.56 -25.63 8.78
CA ALA A 223 -9.30 -24.39 8.86
C ALA A 223 -9.77 -23.98 7.45
N ARG A 224 -10.98 -23.43 7.36
CA ARG A 224 -11.60 -22.98 6.11
C ARG A 224 -12.11 -21.56 6.16
N GLN A 225 -11.79 -20.84 7.22
CA GLN A 225 -11.94 -19.39 7.35
C GLN A 225 -10.67 -18.81 7.96
N VAL A 226 -10.25 -17.64 7.49
CA VAL A 226 -9.15 -16.86 8.05
C VAL A 226 -9.64 -15.47 8.37
N GLU A 227 -9.59 -15.09 9.66
CA GLU A 227 -9.72 -13.71 10.08
C GLU A 227 -8.40 -12.98 9.84
N CYS A 228 -8.46 -11.88 9.14
CA CYS A 228 -7.30 -11.09 8.78
C CYS A 228 -7.67 -9.62 8.59
N THR A 229 -6.68 -8.78 8.41
CA THR A 229 -6.89 -7.36 8.13
C THR A 229 -6.09 -6.92 6.91
N VAL A 230 -6.59 -5.92 6.19
CA VAL A 230 -5.82 -5.27 5.15
C VAL A 230 -4.54 -4.66 5.75
N ASN A 231 -3.41 -4.91 5.12
CA ASN A 231 -2.08 -4.48 5.56
C ASN A 231 -1.62 -5.06 6.90
N GLY A 232 -2.35 -6.01 7.46
CA GLY A 232 -2.06 -6.58 8.78
C GLY A 232 -2.32 -5.60 9.93
N LEU A 233 -3.22 -4.62 9.75
CA LEU A 233 -3.58 -3.67 10.81
C LEU A 233 -4.14 -4.37 12.05
N GLY A 234 -3.94 -3.78 13.23
CA GLY A 234 -4.49 -4.29 14.48
C GLY A 234 -3.71 -3.83 15.70
N GLU A 235 -4.17 -4.28 16.86
CA GLU A 235 -3.50 -3.97 18.11
C GLU A 235 -2.05 -4.47 18.15
N ARG A 236 -1.21 -3.78 18.88
CA ARG A 236 0.22 -4.10 19.11
C ARG A 236 1.00 -4.22 17.77
N ALA A 237 1.36 -5.46 17.37
CA ALA A 237 2.08 -5.73 16.12
C ALA A 237 1.14 -6.03 14.93
N GLY A 238 -0.18 -5.95 15.15
CA GLY A 238 -1.20 -6.17 14.13
C GLY A 238 -1.68 -7.62 14.01
N ASN A 239 -2.43 -7.88 12.95
CA ASN A 239 -3.05 -9.15 12.60
C ASN A 239 -2.33 -9.85 11.42
N ALA A 240 -2.79 -11.03 11.07
CA ALA A 240 -2.46 -11.64 9.79
C ALA A 240 -2.89 -10.72 8.63
N ALA A 241 -1.99 -10.46 7.68
CA ALA A 241 -2.26 -9.60 6.54
C ALA A 241 -3.06 -10.32 5.46
N LEU A 242 -4.22 -9.77 5.07
CA LEU A 242 -5.13 -10.34 4.07
C LEU A 242 -4.42 -10.63 2.75
N GLU A 243 -3.69 -9.65 2.24
CA GLU A 243 -2.96 -9.77 0.97
C GLU A 243 -1.92 -10.90 0.98
N GLU A 244 -1.25 -11.11 2.10
CA GLU A 244 -0.23 -12.14 2.24
C GLU A 244 -0.85 -13.55 2.30
N ILE A 245 -1.96 -13.72 3.02
CA ILE A 245 -2.73 -14.98 3.07
C ILE A 245 -3.23 -15.35 1.68
N VAL A 246 -3.91 -14.41 1.02
CA VAL A 246 -4.53 -14.64 -0.30
C VAL A 246 -3.49 -14.97 -1.34
N MET A 247 -2.41 -14.18 -1.42
CA MET A 247 -1.38 -14.40 -2.42
C MET A 247 -0.57 -15.69 -2.15
N ALA A 248 -0.38 -16.10 -0.89
CA ALA A 248 0.23 -17.39 -0.58
C ALA A 248 -0.62 -18.55 -1.10
N ILE A 249 -1.93 -18.53 -0.91
CA ILE A 249 -2.85 -19.56 -1.41
C ILE A 249 -2.85 -19.58 -2.95
N CYS A 250 -2.92 -18.40 -3.59
CA CYS A 250 -2.95 -18.28 -5.05
C CYS A 250 -1.63 -18.69 -5.71
N THR A 251 -0.49 -18.35 -5.09
CA THR A 251 0.85 -18.59 -5.67
C THR A 251 1.35 -20.02 -5.44
N ARG A 252 0.90 -20.67 -4.37
CA ARG A 252 1.35 -22.02 -3.98
C ARG A 252 0.21 -23.06 -3.92
N PRO A 253 -0.61 -23.18 -4.99
CA PRO A 253 -1.67 -24.21 -5.04
C PRO A 253 -1.10 -25.62 -4.93
N ASP A 254 0.14 -25.84 -5.40
CA ASP A 254 0.88 -27.10 -5.27
C ASP A 254 1.03 -27.55 -3.82
N PHE A 255 1.39 -26.63 -2.92
CA PHE A 255 1.55 -26.91 -1.50
C PHE A 255 0.22 -27.25 -0.83
N PHE A 256 -0.84 -26.54 -1.15
CA PHE A 256 -2.15 -26.75 -0.53
C PHE A 256 -2.94 -27.92 -1.10
N SER A 257 -2.58 -28.44 -2.29
CA SER A 257 -3.20 -29.62 -2.91
C SER A 257 -2.36 -30.91 -2.75
N SER A 258 -1.21 -30.84 -2.07
CA SER A 258 -0.36 -31.99 -1.84
C SER A 258 -0.96 -32.97 -0.80
N GLU A 259 -0.50 -34.25 -0.82
CA GLU A 259 -0.88 -35.28 0.16
C GLU A 259 -2.38 -35.59 0.24
N GLY A 260 -3.09 -35.52 -0.89
CA GLY A 260 -4.51 -35.91 -0.98
C GLY A 260 -5.48 -34.83 -0.50
N LEU A 261 -5.00 -33.58 -0.25
CA LEU A 261 -5.86 -32.44 0.04
C LEU A 261 -6.50 -31.89 -1.24
N SER A 262 -7.69 -31.34 -1.12
CA SER A 262 -8.35 -30.59 -2.20
C SER A 262 -7.55 -29.34 -2.56
N SER A 263 -7.64 -28.90 -3.83
CA SER A 263 -7.14 -27.60 -4.22
C SER A 263 -7.88 -26.51 -3.45
N LEU A 264 -7.14 -25.54 -2.91
CA LEU A 264 -7.73 -24.42 -2.17
C LEU A 264 -7.78 -23.16 -3.02
N SER A 265 -8.84 -22.37 -2.85
CA SER A 265 -8.99 -21.07 -3.49
C SER A 265 -9.72 -20.09 -2.57
N THR A 266 -9.70 -18.80 -2.92
CA THR A 266 -10.46 -17.73 -2.24
C THR A 266 -11.38 -17.04 -3.24
N ASN A 267 -12.32 -16.24 -2.76
CA ASN A 267 -13.18 -15.40 -3.60
C ASN A 267 -12.56 -14.02 -3.90
N ILE A 268 -11.35 -13.76 -3.40
CA ILE A 268 -10.69 -12.46 -3.52
C ILE A 268 -10.29 -12.19 -4.98
N LYS A 269 -10.65 -11.02 -5.46
CA LYS A 269 -10.17 -10.45 -6.72
C LYS A 269 -8.79 -9.84 -6.49
N THR A 270 -7.76 -10.61 -6.74
CA THR A 270 -6.37 -10.22 -6.42
C THR A 270 -5.97 -8.89 -7.05
N THR A 271 -6.49 -8.55 -8.24
CA THR A 271 -6.27 -7.27 -8.92
C THR A 271 -6.81 -6.04 -8.17
N GLU A 272 -7.62 -6.21 -7.14
CA GLU A 272 -8.10 -5.12 -6.27
C GLU A 272 -7.24 -4.97 -5.00
N ILE A 273 -6.27 -5.84 -4.75
CA ILE A 273 -5.45 -5.83 -3.53
C ILE A 273 -4.70 -4.51 -3.36
N SER A 274 -3.98 -4.08 -4.36
CA SER A 274 -3.17 -2.84 -4.28
C SER A 274 -4.04 -1.62 -4.00
N ARG A 275 -5.17 -1.49 -4.68
CA ARG A 275 -6.13 -0.41 -4.49
C ARG A 275 -6.70 -0.41 -3.07
N THR A 276 -7.07 -1.59 -2.56
CA THR A 276 -7.64 -1.75 -1.20
C THR A 276 -6.60 -1.38 -0.15
N SER A 277 -5.36 -1.88 -0.30
CA SER A 277 -4.24 -1.58 0.59
C SER A 277 -3.96 -0.07 0.67
N GLN A 278 -3.92 0.61 -0.47
CA GLN A 278 -3.69 2.07 -0.54
C GLN A 278 -4.85 2.87 0.07
N LEU A 279 -6.09 2.44 -0.18
CA LEU A 279 -7.27 3.09 0.41
C LEU A 279 -7.23 3.03 1.94
N VAL A 280 -7.01 1.84 2.50
CA VAL A 280 -6.94 1.65 3.96
C VAL A 280 -5.78 2.43 4.55
N SER A 281 -4.58 2.40 3.93
CA SER A 281 -3.43 3.19 4.36
C SER A 281 -3.73 4.69 4.40
N ARG A 282 -4.38 5.22 3.36
CA ARG A 282 -4.76 6.64 3.27
C ARG A 282 -5.75 7.05 4.36
N LEU A 283 -6.79 6.25 4.60
CA LEU A 283 -7.87 6.60 5.53
C LEU A 283 -7.46 6.40 6.99
N THR A 284 -6.64 5.39 7.28
CA THR A 284 -6.14 5.14 8.65
C THR A 284 -4.90 5.97 8.99
N GLY A 285 -4.19 6.53 8.00
CA GLY A 285 -2.92 7.22 8.19
C GLY A 285 -1.72 6.29 8.43
N PHE A 286 -1.91 4.96 8.41
CA PHE A 286 -0.83 3.98 8.56
C PHE A 286 -0.10 3.79 7.22
N VAL A 287 1.13 4.27 7.15
CA VAL A 287 1.97 4.18 5.95
C VAL A 287 2.43 2.74 5.75
N ILE A 288 2.26 2.23 4.54
CA ILE A 288 2.75 0.91 4.14
C ILE A 288 4.28 0.96 4.09
N GLN A 289 4.94 0.05 4.81
CA GLN A 289 6.40 -0.07 4.76
C GLN A 289 6.84 -0.41 3.32
N PRO A 290 7.90 0.24 2.79
CA PRO A 290 8.35 -0.03 1.42
C PRO A 290 8.66 -1.50 1.12
N ASN A 291 9.17 -2.23 2.10
CA ASN A 291 9.50 -3.65 2.00
C ASN A 291 8.38 -4.60 2.47
N LYS A 292 7.15 -4.08 2.70
CA LYS A 292 6.03 -4.96 3.05
C LYS A 292 5.76 -5.94 1.90
N ALA A 293 5.57 -7.20 2.24
CA ALA A 293 5.23 -8.22 1.26
C ALA A 293 3.97 -7.84 0.47
N ILE A 294 3.92 -8.20 -0.78
CA ILE A 294 2.83 -8.01 -1.74
C ILE A 294 2.58 -6.54 -2.13
N VAL A 295 2.34 -5.65 -1.18
CA VAL A 295 1.82 -4.28 -1.43
C VAL A 295 2.84 -3.16 -1.20
N GLY A 296 4.00 -3.47 -0.65
CA GLY A 296 5.07 -2.49 -0.43
C GLY A 296 5.64 -1.96 -1.76
N ALA A 297 6.11 -0.72 -1.76
CA ALA A 297 6.66 -0.08 -2.96
C ALA A 297 7.84 -0.84 -3.59
N ASN A 298 8.57 -1.62 -2.77
CA ASN A 298 9.72 -2.42 -3.20
C ASN A 298 9.34 -3.88 -3.55
N ALA A 299 8.07 -4.29 -3.40
CA ALA A 299 7.68 -5.69 -3.60
C ALA A 299 7.97 -6.22 -5.02
N PHE A 300 8.00 -5.33 -6.01
CA PHE A 300 8.31 -5.62 -7.42
C PHE A 300 9.43 -4.72 -7.96
N ALA A 301 10.33 -4.27 -7.07
CA ALA A 301 11.45 -3.42 -7.43
C ALA A 301 12.76 -4.21 -7.39
N HIS A 302 13.53 -4.14 -8.47
CA HIS A 302 14.84 -4.76 -8.58
C HIS A 302 15.89 -3.69 -8.82
N GLU A 303 16.94 -3.66 -8.00
CA GLU A 303 18.05 -2.71 -8.10
C GLU A 303 19.37 -3.43 -8.42
N ALA A 304 19.61 -4.61 -7.83
CA ALA A 304 20.84 -5.35 -8.02
C ALA A 304 21.01 -5.86 -9.46
N GLY A 305 22.15 -5.56 -10.10
CA GLY A 305 22.39 -5.87 -11.50
C GLY A 305 22.17 -7.33 -11.89
N VAL A 306 22.50 -8.28 -11.00
CA VAL A 306 22.24 -9.72 -11.21
C VAL A 306 20.74 -10.03 -11.26
N HIS A 307 19.94 -9.40 -10.40
CA HIS A 307 18.50 -9.59 -10.37
C HIS A 307 17.84 -8.94 -11.60
N VAL A 308 18.25 -7.71 -11.94
CA VAL A 308 17.75 -7.00 -13.13
C VAL A 308 18.04 -7.79 -14.40
N ASP A 309 19.27 -8.31 -14.58
CA ASP A 309 19.64 -9.13 -15.73
C ASP A 309 18.81 -10.42 -15.79
N GLY A 310 18.54 -11.06 -14.64
CA GLY A 310 17.68 -12.24 -14.57
C GLY A 310 16.24 -11.93 -14.99
N VAL A 311 15.63 -10.89 -14.42
CA VAL A 311 14.24 -10.48 -14.73
C VAL A 311 14.08 -10.05 -16.18
N LEU A 312 15.06 -9.36 -16.77
CA LEU A 312 15.03 -8.97 -18.19
C LEU A 312 15.08 -10.17 -19.13
N LYS A 313 15.76 -11.26 -18.73
CA LYS A 313 15.84 -12.50 -19.52
C LYS A 313 14.58 -13.34 -19.37
N GLU A 314 14.14 -13.53 -18.12
CA GLU A 314 12.96 -14.30 -17.76
C GLU A 314 12.47 -13.86 -16.37
N ARG A 315 11.27 -13.24 -16.28
CA ARG A 315 10.72 -12.68 -15.05
C ARG A 315 10.62 -13.69 -13.91
N SER A 316 10.25 -14.93 -14.24
CA SER A 316 10.08 -16.02 -13.26
C SER A 316 11.36 -16.39 -12.52
N THR A 317 12.54 -15.87 -12.93
CA THR A 317 13.81 -16.10 -12.21
C THR A 317 13.82 -15.47 -10.81
N TYR A 318 13.10 -14.35 -10.63
CA TYR A 318 13.03 -13.62 -9.35
C TYR A 318 11.62 -13.17 -8.97
N GLU A 319 10.63 -13.30 -9.84
CA GLU A 319 9.24 -12.92 -9.58
C GLU A 319 8.35 -14.16 -9.50
N ILE A 320 7.80 -14.45 -8.32
CA ILE A 320 6.84 -15.54 -8.08
C ILE A 320 5.39 -15.12 -8.39
N MET A 321 5.16 -13.84 -8.60
CA MET A 321 3.90 -13.21 -8.98
C MET A 321 4.21 -11.94 -9.77
N THR A 322 3.25 -11.43 -10.53
CA THR A 322 3.43 -10.22 -11.33
C THR A 322 2.74 -9.01 -10.67
N PRO A 323 3.21 -7.78 -10.89
CA PRO A 323 2.54 -6.57 -10.42
C PRO A 323 1.07 -6.50 -10.84
N GLU A 324 0.77 -6.93 -12.07
CA GLU A 324 -0.57 -6.94 -12.64
C GLU A 324 -1.50 -7.88 -11.88
N SER A 325 -0.96 -8.97 -11.30
CA SER A 325 -1.73 -9.94 -10.51
C SER A 325 -2.35 -9.34 -9.25
N ILE A 326 -1.81 -8.23 -8.75
CA ILE A 326 -2.32 -7.49 -7.58
C ILE A 326 -2.89 -6.10 -7.96
N GLY A 327 -3.01 -5.80 -9.27
CA GLY A 327 -3.59 -4.55 -9.78
C GLY A 327 -2.62 -3.39 -9.91
N LEU A 328 -1.31 -3.65 -9.99
CA LEU A 328 -0.30 -2.64 -10.34
C LEU A 328 -0.01 -2.63 -11.83
N GLY A 329 0.30 -1.45 -12.39
CA GLY A 329 0.49 -1.25 -13.83
C GLY A 329 1.85 -1.66 -14.41
N GLY A 330 2.65 -2.48 -13.70
CA GLY A 330 3.94 -2.99 -14.17
C GLY A 330 5.05 -2.94 -13.12
N SER A 331 6.13 -3.69 -13.38
CA SER A 331 7.34 -3.71 -12.53
C SER A 331 8.10 -2.40 -12.66
N ARG A 332 8.64 -1.91 -11.56
CA ARG A 332 9.44 -0.70 -11.52
C ARG A 332 10.93 -1.07 -11.40
N VAL A 333 11.71 -0.82 -12.44
CA VAL A 333 13.18 -0.87 -12.31
C VAL A 333 13.61 0.39 -11.56
N VAL A 334 14.05 0.23 -10.33
CA VAL A 334 14.62 1.32 -9.54
C VAL A 334 16.09 1.43 -9.92
N LEU A 335 16.48 2.61 -10.39
CA LEU A 335 17.86 2.90 -10.72
C LEU A 335 18.56 3.48 -9.50
N GLY A 336 19.63 2.82 -9.11
CA GLY A 336 20.42 3.20 -7.95
C GLY A 336 21.86 2.73 -8.04
N ARG A 337 22.56 2.81 -6.94
CA ARG A 337 24.00 2.49 -6.83
C ARG A 337 24.38 1.08 -7.32
N HIS A 338 23.46 0.14 -7.25
CA HIS A 338 23.69 -1.27 -7.63
C HIS A 338 23.17 -1.61 -9.02
N THR A 339 22.64 -0.64 -9.75
CA THR A 339 22.16 -0.84 -11.13
C THR A 339 23.33 -1.11 -12.05
N GLY A 340 23.36 -2.31 -12.66
CA GLY A 340 24.37 -2.66 -13.63
C GLY A 340 24.18 -1.92 -14.96
N ARG A 341 25.24 -1.89 -15.80
CA ARG A 341 25.24 -1.25 -17.13
C ARG A 341 24.07 -1.71 -18.02
N HIS A 342 23.68 -2.96 -17.92
CA HIS A 342 22.56 -3.52 -18.71
C HIS A 342 21.21 -2.90 -18.32
N GLY A 343 20.92 -2.82 -17.04
CA GLY A 343 19.69 -2.16 -16.53
C GLY A 343 19.65 -0.66 -16.86
N PHE A 344 20.78 0.02 -16.81
CA PHE A 344 20.90 1.41 -17.24
C PHE A 344 20.58 1.57 -18.73
N LYS A 345 21.20 0.73 -19.61
CA LYS A 345 20.96 0.73 -21.05
C LYS A 345 19.51 0.47 -21.39
N ASP A 346 18.92 -0.58 -20.81
CA ASP A 346 17.51 -0.94 -21.01
C ASP A 346 16.57 0.22 -20.63
N ARG A 347 16.85 0.89 -19.50
CA ARG A 347 16.04 2.06 -19.11
C ARG A 347 16.18 3.24 -20.07
N CYS A 348 17.39 3.48 -20.58
CA CYS A 348 17.61 4.49 -21.62
C CYS A 348 16.81 4.17 -22.89
N GLU A 349 16.78 2.91 -23.31
CA GLU A 349 16.00 2.45 -24.48
C GLU A 349 14.49 2.60 -24.25
N GLN A 350 13.97 2.25 -23.05
CA GLN A 350 12.56 2.46 -22.67
C GLN A 350 12.17 3.94 -22.67
N LEU A 351 13.11 4.83 -22.32
CA LEU A 351 12.93 6.27 -22.38
C LEU A 351 13.06 6.84 -23.81
N GLY A 352 13.31 5.96 -24.81
CA GLY A 352 13.39 6.32 -26.21
C GLY A 352 14.77 6.81 -26.68
N PHE A 353 15.82 6.63 -25.85
CA PHE A 353 17.18 7.00 -26.24
C PHE A 353 17.87 5.82 -26.94
N ARG A 354 18.38 6.05 -28.13
CA ARG A 354 19.25 5.11 -28.86
C ARG A 354 20.68 5.63 -28.77
N LEU A 355 21.46 5.05 -27.87
CA LEU A 355 22.83 5.45 -27.59
C LEU A 355 23.80 4.43 -28.18
N THR A 356 24.94 4.91 -28.65
CA THR A 356 26.09 4.04 -29.02
C THR A 356 26.75 3.48 -27.76
N GLU A 357 27.54 2.43 -27.89
CA GLU A 357 28.25 1.84 -26.74
C GLU A 357 29.18 2.84 -26.04
N ALA A 358 29.79 3.77 -26.77
CA ALA A 358 30.64 4.83 -26.21
C ALA A 358 29.82 5.85 -25.40
N GLU A 359 28.66 6.25 -25.92
CA GLU A 359 27.73 7.16 -25.23
C GLU A 359 27.14 6.52 -23.98
N ILE A 360 26.83 5.22 -24.03
CA ILE A 360 26.37 4.45 -22.86
C ILE A 360 27.46 4.42 -21.80
N GLU A 361 28.72 4.17 -22.15
CA GLU A 361 29.83 4.12 -21.19
C GLU A 361 30.01 5.47 -20.48
N GLN A 362 29.98 6.56 -21.23
CA GLN A 362 30.12 7.91 -20.71
C GLN A 362 28.95 8.30 -19.81
N ALA A 363 27.71 8.08 -20.25
CA ALA A 363 26.51 8.37 -19.47
C ALA A 363 26.39 7.48 -18.22
N TYR A 364 26.82 6.21 -18.31
CA TYR A 364 26.81 5.29 -17.19
C TYR A 364 27.84 5.69 -16.11
N GLY A 365 29.01 6.19 -16.49
CA GLY A 365 29.98 6.76 -15.53
C GLY A 365 29.38 7.90 -14.70
N ARG A 366 28.67 8.83 -15.35
CA ARG A 366 27.96 9.93 -14.66
C ARG A 366 26.78 9.46 -13.83
N PHE A 367 26.06 8.46 -14.32
CA PHE A 367 25.00 7.83 -13.56
C PHE A 367 25.52 7.26 -12.23
N LEU A 368 26.64 6.55 -12.24
CA LEU A 368 27.25 6.01 -11.02
C LEU A 368 27.67 7.12 -10.03
N GLU A 369 28.28 8.21 -10.53
CA GLU A 369 28.63 9.37 -9.69
C GLU A 369 27.40 10.00 -9.03
N LEU A 370 26.27 10.05 -9.74
CA LEU A 370 25.01 10.55 -9.22
C LEU A 370 24.38 9.57 -8.23
N ALA A 371 24.39 8.28 -8.55
CA ALA A 371 23.83 7.22 -7.70
C ALA A 371 24.59 7.05 -6.39
N ASP A 372 25.89 7.40 -6.34
CA ASP A 372 26.66 7.46 -5.09
C ASP A 372 26.23 8.63 -4.17
N LYS A 373 25.66 9.68 -4.74
CA LYS A 373 25.21 10.88 -4.02
C LYS A 373 23.71 10.88 -3.71
N LYS A 374 22.93 10.12 -4.47
CA LYS A 374 21.47 10.03 -4.38
C LYS A 374 21.04 8.60 -4.07
N LYS A 375 20.09 8.43 -3.13
CA LYS A 375 19.54 7.10 -2.80
C LYS A 375 18.73 6.48 -3.94
N GLU A 376 18.10 7.28 -4.78
CA GLU A 376 17.28 6.86 -5.90
C GLU A 376 17.50 7.80 -7.07
N VAL A 377 17.73 7.26 -8.27
CA VAL A 377 17.90 8.02 -9.51
C VAL A 377 16.64 7.88 -10.33
N PHE A 378 16.02 9.00 -10.68
CA PHE A 378 14.77 9.04 -11.43
C PHE A 378 15.03 9.18 -12.95
N ASP A 379 14.00 8.94 -13.73
CA ASP A 379 14.06 9.05 -15.19
C ASP A 379 14.51 10.44 -15.65
N GLU A 380 14.08 11.48 -14.94
CA GLU A 380 14.48 12.86 -15.19
C GLU A 380 16.00 13.07 -15.00
N ASP A 381 16.59 12.35 -14.05
CA ASP A 381 18.04 12.38 -13.82
C ASP A 381 18.79 11.72 -14.98
N LEU A 382 18.28 10.58 -15.47
CA LEU A 382 18.85 9.91 -16.64
C LEU A 382 18.77 10.79 -17.87
N MET A 383 17.60 11.37 -18.14
CA MET A 383 17.41 12.29 -19.26
C MET A 383 18.38 13.48 -19.17
N ALA A 384 18.65 13.98 -17.96
CA ALA A 384 19.63 15.05 -17.78
C ALA A 384 21.05 14.59 -18.09
N ILE A 385 21.47 13.44 -17.54
CA ILE A 385 22.80 12.87 -17.81
C ILE A 385 23.00 12.65 -19.30
N ILE A 386 22.07 12.01 -19.98
CA ILE A 386 22.17 11.74 -21.42
C ILE A 386 22.23 13.02 -22.23
N ASN A 387 21.39 14.01 -21.90
CA ASN A 387 21.40 15.28 -22.61
C ASN A 387 22.66 16.10 -22.35
N ASP A 388 23.26 16.03 -21.16
CA ASP A 388 24.47 16.77 -20.82
C ASP A 388 25.74 16.14 -21.40
N GLU A 389 25.84 14.82 -21.42
CA GLU A 389 27.07 14.10 -21.85
C GLU A 389 27.08 13.76 -23.34
N VAL A 390 25.90 13.41 -23.90
CA VAL A 390 25.80 12.99 -25.30
C VAL A 390 25.50 14.17 -26.23
N ARG A 391 24.88 15.23 -25.70
CA ARG A 391 24.49 16.41 -26.45
C ARG A 391 25.03 17.65 -25.78
N ALA A 392 26.27 18.03 -26.10
CA ALA A 392 26.82 19.33 -25.68
C ALA A 392 25.86 20.45 -26.11
N VAL A 393 25.20 21.09 -25.16
CA VAL A 393 24.27 22.19 -25.44
C VAL A 393 25.09 23.44 -25.70
N GLU A 394 25.04 23.95 -26.93
CA GLU A 394 25.61 25.26 -27.22
C GLU A 394 24.89 26.32 -26.38
N GLN A 395 25.65 27.03 -25.54
CA GLN A 395 25.11 28.14 -24.74
C GLN A 395 24.86 29.37 -25.63
N ILE A 396 23.69 29.37 -26.28
CA ILE A 396 23.27 30.44 -27.19
C ILE A 396 22.86 31.68 -26.41
N TYR A 397 22.17 31.48 -25.28
CA TYR A 397 21.73 32.54 -24.37
C TYR A 397 22.41 32.39 -23.01
N GLU A 398 22.93 33.50 -22.49
CA GLU A 398 23.54 33.60 -21.17
C GLU A 398 22.84 34.68 -20.34
N LEU A 399 22.41 34.34 -19.12
CA LEU A 399 21.89 35.31 -18.17
C LEU A 399 23.06 36.04 -17.46
N GLN A 400 23.30 37.31 -17.80
CA GLN A 400 24.40 38.09 -17.23
C GLN A 400 24.00 38.88 -15.99
N TYR A 401 22.71 39.24 -15.90
CA TYR A 401 22.19 40.06 -14.84
C TYR A 401 20.69 39.76 -14.62
N LEU A 402 20.33 39.68 -13.35
CA LEU A 402 18.93 39.59 -12.91
C LEU A 402 18.73 40.48 -11.69
N HIS A 403 17.75 41.34 -11.74
CA HIS A 403 17.25 42.09 -10.59
C HIS A 403 15.74 41.92 -10.50
N VAL A 404 15.26 41.58 -9.30
CA VAL A 404 13.83 41.38 -9.04
C VAL A 404 13.41 42.24 -7.85
N ALA A 405 12.33 42.99 -8.02
CA ALA A 405 11.70 43.77 -6.97
C ALA A 405 10.31 43.20 -6.70
N CYS A 406 10.07 42.74 -5.47
CA CYS A 406 8.77 42.25 -5.03
C CYS A 406 8.54 42.56 -3.54
N GLY A 407 7.28 42.60 -3.11
CA GLY A 407 6.90 42.88 -1.73
C GLY A 407 5.39 42.95 -1.58
N THR A 408 4.91 42.96 -0.34
CA THR A 408 3.47 43.07 -0.06
C THR A 408 2.90 44.38 -0.59
N GLY A 409 1.94 44.30 -1.51
CA GLY A 409 1.30 45.47 -2.11
C GLY A 409 2.07 46.16 -3.26
N THR A 410 3.17 45.54 -3.73
CA THR A 410 3.90 46.02 -4.92
C THR A 410 3.73 45.02 -6.07
N LEU A 411 3.70 45.53 -7.30
CA LEU A 411 3.68 44.70 -8.49
C LEU A 411 5.06 44.06 -8.67
N PRO A 412 5.18 42.71 -8.69
CA PRO A 412 6.46 42.06 -8.93
C PRO A 412 7.03 42.44 -10.29
N THR A 413 8.28 42.91 -10.30
CA THR A 413 9.00 43.31 -11.50
C THR A 413 10.37 42.64 -11.57
N ALA A 414 10.81 42.32 -12.77
CA ALA A 414 12.16 41.80 -13.00
C ALA A 414 12.83 42.55 -14.17
N SER A 415 14.14 42.77 -14.04
CA SER A 415 15.01 43.27 -15.11
C SER A 415 16.10 42.25 -15.37
N VAL A 416 16.30 41.88 -16.62
CA VAL A 416 17.32 40.90 -17.04
C VAL A 416 18.23 41.51 -18.09
N ARG A 417 19.50 41.06 -18.09
CA ARG A 417 20.43 41.26 -19.17
C ARG A 417 20.84 39.92 -19.70
N MET A 418 20.51 39.66 -20.96
CA MET A 418 20.80 38.43 -21.67
C MET A 418 21.86 38.67 -22.74
N ARG A 419 22.83 37.77 -22.85
CA ARG A 419 23.75 37.74 -23.99
C ARG A 419 23.28 36.60 -24.93
N CYS A 420 23.10 36.95 -26.21
CA CYS A 420 22.89 35.99 -27.28
C CYS A 420 24.04 36.11 -28.27
N ARG A 421 24.97 35.15 -28.25
CA ARG A 421 26.24 35.25 -28.99
C ARG A 421 26.96 36.57 -28.67
N ASP A 422 27.08 37.48 -29.65
CA ASP A 422 27.76 38.79 -29.47
C ASP A 422 26.80 39.95 -29.15
N GLN A 423 25.50 39.71 -29.11
CA GLN A 423 24.50 40.74 -28.82
C GLN A 423 24.03 40.68 -27.36
N VAL A 424 23.98 41.82 -26.70
CA VAL A 424 23.46 41.96 -25.34
C VAL A 424 22.13 42.68 -25.38
N THR A 425 21.08 42.08 -24.85
CA THR A 425 19.72 42.62 -24.76
C THR A 425 19.34 42.77 -23.31
N THR A 426 18.71 43.91 -22.98
CA THR A 426 18.16 44.18 -21.63
C THR A 426 16.65 44.33 -21.76
N ALA A 427 15.91 43.66 -20.90
CA ALA A 427 14.45 43.72 -20.85
C ALA A 427 13.97 43.78 -19.38
N ALA A 428 12.77 44.36 -19.20
CA ALA A 428 12.12 44.41 -17.90
C ALA A 428 10.63 44.09 -18.07
N ALA A 429 10.10 43.30 -17.15
CA ALA A 429 8.70 42.89 -17.17
C ALA A 429 8.09 42.81 -15.77
N CYS A 430 6.77 42.83 -15.71
CA CYS A 430 5.97 42.55 -14.52
C CYS A 430 5.41 41.11 -14.62
N GLY A 431 5.06 40.53 -13.47
CA GLY A 431 4.42 39.21 -13.42
C GLY A 431 3.56 39.06 -12.18
N ASP A 432 2.86 37.92 -12.09
CA ASP A 432 2.01 37.58 -10.94
C ASP A 432 2.85 37.27 -9.68
N GLY A 433 4.12 36.94 -9.87
CA GLY A 433 5.10 36.68 -8.82
C GLY A 433 6.54 36.96 -9.30
N PRO A 434 7.54 36.92 -8.39
CA PRO A 434 8.93 37.27 -8.72
C PRO A 434 9.53 36.33 -9.80
N VAL A 435 9.17 35.04 -9.79
CA VAL A 435 9.63 34.07 -10.79
C VAL A 435 8.97 34.31 -12.14
N ASP A 436 7.67 34.60 -12.14
CA ASP A 436 6.91 34.90 -13.36
C ASP A 436 7.42 36.18 -14.01
N ALA A 437 7.66 37.24 -13.23
CA ALA A 437 8.27 38.48 -13.72
C ALA A 437 9.65 38.25 -14.38
N ALA A 438 10.49 37.36 -13.76
CA ALA A 438 11.77 36.97 -14.33
C ALA A 438 11.62 36.22 -15.67
N TYR A 439 10.68 35.31 -15.76
CA TYR A 439 10.40 34.57 -17.00
C TYR A 439 9.89 35.49 -18.11
N GLU A 440 8.97 36.40 -17.79
CA GLU A 440 8.49 37.38 -18.77
C GLU A 440 9.60 38.31 -19.28
N ALA A 441 10.50 38.77 -18.39
CA ALA A 441 11.65 39.55 -18.79
C ALA A 441 12.61 38.75 -19.71
N ILE A 442 12.83 37.46 -19.41
CA ILE A 442 13.64 36.57 -20.26
C ILE A 442 12.96 36.34 -21.61
N ARG A 443 11.63 36.15 -21.67
CA ARG A 443 10.87 36.02 -22.91
C ARG A 443 11.03 37.25 -23.81
N GLN A 444 10.91 38.45 -23.22
CA GLN A 444 11.11 39.68 -23.95
C GLN A 444 12.55 39.87 -24.46
N ALA A 445 13.56 39.50 -23.64
CA ALA A 445 14.96 39.60 -24.00
C ALA A 445 15.38 38.59 -25.09
N THR A 446 14.79 37.42 -25.12
CA THR A 446 15.11 36.33 -26.07
C THR A 446 14.20 36.32 -27.30
N GLY A 447 13.03 36.93 -27.23
CA GLY A 447 11.99 36.87 -28.27
C GLY A 447 11.31 35.47 -28.36
N LEU A 448 11.51 34.61 -27.37
CA LEU A 448 11.01 33.22 -27.33
C LEU A 448 9.96 33.08 -26.24
N SER A 449 8.84 32.42 -26.53
CA SER A 449 7.71 32.27 -25.60
C SER A 449 7.23 30.81 -25.51
N PRO A 450 8.10 29.85 -25.16
CA PRO A 450 7.67 28.46 -25.02
C PRO A 450 6.68 28.31 -23.86
N LYS A 451 5.76 27.36 -23.98
CA LYS A 451 4.77 27.08 -22.93
C LYS A 451 5.44 26.41 -21.72
N LEU A 452 5.34 27.02 -20.55
CA LEU A 452 5.74 26.39 -19.30
C LEU A 452 4.76 25.27 -18.93
N GLU A 453 5.25 24.05 -18.73
CA GLU A 453 4.43 22.87 -18.34
C GLU A 453 4.59 22.50 -16.89
N ASN A 454 5.81 22.61 -16.36
CA ASN A 454 6.09 22.24 -14.98
C ASN A 454 7.24 23.09 -14.42
N TYR A 455 7.16 23.36 -13.14
CA TYR A 455 8.15 24.08 -12.37
C TYR A 455 8.24 23.45 -10.98
N SER A 456 9.43 23.11 -10.53
CA SER A 456 9.68 22.54 -9.21
C SER A 456 10.97 23.06 -8.61
N ILE A 457 10.99 23.15 -7.28
CA ILE A 457 12.13 23.61 -6.50
C ILE A 457 12.43 22.54 -5.45
N ARG A 458 13.73 22.28 -5.22
CA ARG A 458 14.18 21.44 -4.10
C ARG A 458 15.42 22.03 -3.44
N ALA A 459 15.57 21.80 -2.15
CA ALA A 459 16.82 22.10 -1.45
C ALA A 459 17.87 21.02 -1.77
N VAL A 460 19.06 21.44 -2.16
CA VAL A 460 20.19 20.53 -2.46
C VAL A 460 21.06 20.32 -1.22
N THR A 461 21.20 21.37 -0.39
CA THR A 461 21.98 21.33 0.86
C THR A 461 21.14 21.87 2.02
N GLY A 462 21.51 21.51 3.27
CA GLY A 462 20.85 22.05 4.47
C GLY A 462 21.62 23.25 5.06
N GLY A 463 20.92 24.10 5.84
CA GLY A 463 21.52 25.22 6.56
C GLY A 463 21.23 26.59 5.95
N LYS A 464 21.85 27.67 6.53
CA LYS A 464 21.58 29.06 6.14
C LYS A 464 22.04 29.42 4.71
N GLU A 465 23.00 28.67 4.17
CA GLU A 465 23.55 28.84 2.81
C GLU A 465 23.12 27.69 1.89
N ALA A 466 21.91 27.15 2.12
CA ALA A 466 21.36 26.05 1.33
C ALA A 466 21.25 26.43 -0.15
N LEU A 467 21.81 25.60 -1.02
CA LEU A 467 21.63 25.70 -2.45
C LEU A 467 20.25 25.17 -2.82
N GLY A 468 19.47 26.01 -3.55
CA GLY A 468 18.22 25.62 -4.16
C GLY A 468 18.43 25.21 -5.63
N GLU A 469 17.87 24.08 -6.03
CA GLU A 469 17.78 23.66 -7.43
C GLU A 469 16.37 23.92 -7.94
N ALA A 470 16.27 24.64 -9.04
CA ALA A 470 15.04 24.78 -9.80
C ALA A 470 15.09 23.90 -11.05
N THR A 471 13.98 23.22 -11.33
CA THR A 471 13.79 22.45 -12.57
C THR A 471 12.59 23.02 -13.31
N VAL A 472 12.78 23.35 -14.59
CA VAL A 472 11.76 23.94 -15.47
C VAL A 472 11.54 23.02 -16.65
N ARG A 473 10.28 22.74 -16.97
CA ARG A 473 9.90 22.04 -18.20
C ARG A 473 9.09 22.99 -19.09
N ILE A 474 9.58 23.19 -20.30
CA ILE A 474 8.90 23.97 -21.34
C ILE A 474 8.48 23.06 -22.49
N ARG A 475 7.45 23.49 -23.24
CA ARG A 475 6.99 22.84 -24.47
C ARG A 475 7.00 23.82 -25.62
N GLU A 476 7.51 23.38 -26.78
CA GLU A 476 7.47 24.09 -28.04
C GLU A 476 7.31 23.10 -29.19
N ASP A 477 6.40 23.35 -30.13
CA ASP A 477 6.13 22.51 -31.31
C ASP A 477 5.88 21.01 -30.96
N GLY A 478 5.18 20.74 -29.83
CA GLY A 478 4.89 19.40 -29.32
C GLY A 478 6.05 18.72 -28.60
N LYS A 479 7.27 19.27 -28.64
CA LYS A 479 8.46 18.75 -27.97
C LYS A 479 8.63 19.35 -26.59
N LYS A 480 9.20 18.57 -25.63
CA LYS A 480 9.45 19.00 -24.25
C LYS A 480 10.94 19.18 -24.02
N PHE A 481 11.31 20.26 -23.32
CA PHE A 481 12.68 20.57 -22.95
C PHE A 481 12.74 20.85 -21.46
N ILE A 482 13.75 20.29 -20.79
CA ILE A 482 13.94 20.43 -19.35
C ILE A 482 15.24 21.21 -19.12
N GLY A 483 15.17 22.27 -18.32
CA GLY A 483 16.34 23.02 -17.87
C GLY A 483 16.47 23.00 -16.35
N ARG A 484 17.69 23.16 -15.87
CA ARG A 484 18.02 23.21 -14.45
C ARG A 484 18.89 24.41 -14.12
N GLY A 485 18.69 24.94 -12.91
CA GLY A 485 19.50 26.03 -12.39
C GLY A 485 19.71 25.87 -10.89
N ILE A 486 20.90 26.17 -10.43
CA ILE A 486 21.28 26.09 -9.02
C ILE A 486 21.77 27.47 -8.56
N SER A 487 21.28 27.92 -7.43
CA SER A 487 21.75 29.12 -6.74
C SER A 487 21.36 29.09 -5.26
N THR A 488 22.00 29.93 -4.45
CA THR A 488 21.53 30.26 -3.10
C THR A 488 20.25 31.11 -3.13
N ASP A 489 20.01 31.83 -4.24
CA ASP A 489 18.76 32.55 -4.51
C ASP A 489 17.88 31.72 -5.43
N ILE A 490 16.69 31.40 -4.94
CA ILE A 490 15.70 30.56 -5.65
C ILE A 490 15.17 31.22 -6.92
N ILE A 491 15.09 32.54 -6.98
CA ILE A 491 14.64 33.29 -8.16
C ILE A 491 15.73 33.24 -9.23
N GLU A 492 17.00 33.38 -8.83
CA GLU A 492 18.13 33.22 -9.73
C GLU A 492 18.25 31.77 -10.25
N ALA A 493 18.08 30.78 -9.37
CA ALA A 493 18.05 29.37 -9.76
C ALA A 493 16.95 29.09 -10.80
N SER A 494 15.75 29.67 -10.59
CA SER A 494 14.61 29.55 -11.51
C SER A 494 14.89 30.19 -12.87
N ALA A 495 15.45 31.40 -12.88
CA ALA A 495 15.83 32.09 -14.11
C ALA A 495 16.90 31.32 -14.90
N LYS A 496 17.94 30.79 -14.23
CA LYS A 496 18.96 29.92 -14.84
C LYS A 496 18.34 28.66 -15.44
N ALA A 497 17.42 28.00 -14.72
CA ALA A 497 16.72 26.83 -15.21
C ALA A 497 15.90 27.12 -16.48
N TYR A 498 15.24 28.25 -16.53
CA TYR A 498 14.45 28.65 -17.71
C TYR A 498 15.34 28.96 -18.92
N VAL A 499 16.46 29.63 -18.72
CA VAL A 499 17.45 29.91 -19.78
C VAL A 499 18.10 28.63 -20.29
N ASP A 500 18.41 27.66 -19.41
CA ASP A 500 18.93 26.35 -19.81
C ASP A 500 17.91 25.57 -20.66
N ALA A 501 16.63 25.59 -20.28
CA ALA A 501 15.57 24.98 -21.08
C ALA A 501 15.45 25.62 -22.48
N ILE A 502 15.56 26.95 -22.58
CA ILE A 502 15.55 27.69 -23.86
C ILE A 502 16.79 27.32 -24.71
N ASN A 503 17.99 27.26 -24.13
CA ASN A 503 19.18 26.86 -24.84
C ASN A 503 19.05 25.45 -25.44
N ARG A 504 18.52 24.50 -24.70
CA ARG A 504 18.24 23.14 -25.18
C ARG A 504 17.24 23.15 -26.33
N MET A 505 16.18 23.93 -26.22
CA MET A 505 15.16 24.08 -27.26
C MET A 505 15.75 24.62 -28.56
N VAL A 506 16.53 25.71 -28.48
CA VAL A 506 17.12 26.38 -29.64
C VAL A 506 18.23 25.53 -30.27
N SER A 507 19.06 24.88 -29.44
CA SER A 507 20.09 23.94 -29.92
C SER A 507 19.47 22.77 -30.69
N ALA A 508 18.34 22.23 -30.22
CA ALA A 508 17.62 21.16 -30.94
C ALA A 508 17.02 21.66 -32.29
N LYS A 509 16.47 22.87 -32.31
CA LYS A 509 15.97 23.47 -33.56
C LYS A 509 17.10 23.71 -34.59
N ASN A 510 18.27 24.15 -34.14
CA ASN A 510 19.42 24.43 -35.00
C ASN A 510 20.06 23.18 -35.63
N ARG A 511 19.94 22.01 -34.97
CA ARG A 511 20.49 20.74 -35.47
C ARG A 511 19.61 20.03 -36.48
N GLY A 512 18.41 20.52 -36.78
CA GLY A 512 17.49 19.90 -37.74
C GLY A 512 16.97 18.53 -37.29
N GLU A 513 16.99 18.22 -36.01
CA GLU A 513 16.50 16.96 -35.44
C GLU A 513 14.97 16.90 -35.49
N GLU A 514 14.45 16.36 -36.58
CA GLU A 514 13.02 16.07 -36.79
C GLU A 514 12.60 14.77 -36.10
N ASP A 515 13.04 14.39 -34.93
CA ASP A 515 12.39 13.31 -34.19
C ASP A 515 12.88 13.28 -32.72
N GLY A 516 12.16 14.00 -31.87
CA GLY A 516 12.14 13.68 -30.46
C GLY A 516 11.12 12.55 -30.20
N PRO A 517 11.31 11.70 -29.17
CA PRO A 517 10.43 10.56 -28.92
C PRO A 517 8.98 11.01 -28.76
N LYS A 518 8.09 10.46 -29.59
CA LYS A 518 6.63 10.52 -29.39
C LYS A 518 6.33 9.67 -28.17
N VAL A 519 6.17 10.28 -27.02
CA VAL A 519 5.59 9.62 -25.84
C VAL A 519 4.10 9.44 -26.16
N GLN A 520 3.70 8.22 -26.53
CA GLN A 520 2.31 7.81 -26.46
C GLN A 520 1.96 7.66 -24.97
N LEU A 521 0.92 8.38 -24.55
CA LEU A 521 0.27 8.29 -23.24
C LEU A 521 -0.36 6.91 -23.01
#